data_50e7ea00521c61de8bff49c6a0ea637e
#
_entry.id   50e7ea00521c61de8bff49c6a0ea637e
#
_cell.length_a   1.000
_cell.length_b   1.000
_cell.length_c   1.000
_cell.angle_alpha   90.00
_cell.angle_beta   90.00
_cell.angle_gamma   90.00
#
_symmetry.space_group_name_H-M   'P 1'
#
loop_
_entity.id
_entity.type
_entity.pdbx_description
1 polymer ?
#
loop_
_entity_poly.entity_id
_entity_poly.type
_entity_poly.pdbx_seq_one_letter_code
_entity_poly.pdbx_strand_id
1 'polypeptide(L)'
;MSTPATNSTSSSLFEKLAACLSYTTDHEHNLAALEHRLQLIKHWGIQPGSRVLEIGCGQGDFTVALGEAVGPQGRVVAVDPAPLDWGTPDYASARAHVLASYVGPRIEFVQADPIDFLASPTTTDKDFDYIVFGYSVWFFSDPTFLTSMLKEAHKHRRSPTVLIVECSLSVSNIAQVPHLLAALTDNALESFRGEDSRRNIRCALSPRQISEKAADAGWTLRDETFITPLPDQIEGRREVRMATQTPAQSKRFRADLDKTVGQLPPKVGTMLYTMVDTVVTSLERVEGGLAATRNMDAWVARFDA
;
A
#
# COMPACT_ATOMS: atom_id res chain seq x y z
N MET A 1 -26.31 7.60 34.95
CA MET A 1 -24.97 7.54 34.42
C MET A 1 -24.88 6.27 33.57
N SER A 2 -25.06 6.42 32.27
CA SER A 2 -25.07 5.30 31.31
C SER A 2 -23.75 5.31 30.59
N THR A 3 -22.95 4.29 30.78
CA THR A 3 -21.71 4.01 30.04
C THR A 3 -22.05 3.63 28.61
N PRO A 4 -21.34 4.12 27.59
CA PRO A 4 -21.64 3.78 26.20
C PRO A 4 -21.16 2.38 25.86
N ALA A 5 -22.08 1.56 25.33
CA ALA A 5 -21.87 0.16 24.91
C ALA A 5 -21.25 0.04 23.51
N THR A 6 -20.27 0.86 23.15
CA THR A 6 -19.72 0.93 21.78
C THR A 6 -18.42 0.17 21.55
N ASN A 7 -17.74 -0.34 22.60
CA ASN A 7 -16.41 -0.98 22.44
C ASN A 7 -16.43 -2.49 22.18
N SER A 8 -17.50 -3.22 22.46
CA SER A 8 -17.46 -4.68 22.35
C SER A 8 -17.75 -5.23 20.94
N THR A 9 -18.51 -4.51 20.13
CA THR A 9 -18.87 -4.92 18.75
C THR A 9 -17.78 -4.67 17.75
N SER A 10 -17.04 -3.56 17.87
CA SER A 10 -15.91 -3.26 16.98
C SER A 10 -14.72 -4.20 17.21
N SER A 11 -14.38 -4.52 18.45
CA SER A 11 -13.33 -5.52 18.77
C SER A 11 -13.62 -6.87 18.12
N SER A 12 -14.87 -7.33 18.13
CA SER A 12 -15.23 -8.61 17.51
C SER A 12 -15.17 -8.61 15.99
N LEU A 13 -15.36 -7.47 15.32
CA LEU A 13 -15.23 -7.35 13.86
C LEU A 13 -13.77 -7.41 13.43
N PHE A 14 -12.89 -6.65 14.07
CA PHE A 14 -11.47 -6.66 13.74
C PHE A 14 -10.84 -8.04 13.96
N GLU A 15 -11.22 -8.76 15.02
CA GLU A 15 -10.79 -10.15 15.24
C GLU A 15 -11.25 -11.10 14.12
N LYS A 16 -12.48 -10.95 13.64
CA LYS A 16 -12.98 -11.76 12.52
C LYS A 16 -12.22 -11.44 11.23
N LEU A 17 -11.90 -10.18 10.98
CA LEU A 17 -11.13 -9.76 9.80
C LEU A 17 -9.67 -10.19 9.89
N ALA A 18 -9.06 -10.09 11.07
CA ALA A 18 -7.70 -10.57 11.29
C ALA A 18 -7.60 -12.09 11.05
N ALA A 19 -8.62 -12.86 11.41
CA ALA A 19 -8.69 -14.29 11.11
C ALA A 19 -8.79 -14.61 9.61
N CYS A 20 -9.14 -13.63 8.75
CA CYS A 20 -9.13 -13.80 7.30
C CYS A 20 -7.71 -13.64 6.70
N LEU A 21 -6.75 -13.11 7.46
CA LEU A 21 -5.37 -12.96 7.05
C LEU A 21 -4.54 -14.16 7.49
N SER A 22 -3.63 -14.61 6.66
CA SER A 22 -2.77 -15.77 6.97
C SER A 22 -1.58 -15.45 7.88
N TYR A 23 -1.41 -14.18 8.27
CA TYR A 23 -0.33 -13.74 9.17
C TYR A 23 -0.72 -13.94 10.62
N THR A 24 0.01 -14.78 11.32
CA THR A 24 -0.19 -15.01 12.75
C THR A 24 0.87 -14.37 13.63
N THR A 25 1.94 -13.82 13.02
CA THR A 25 3.15 -13.42 13.76
C THR A 25 3.08 -12.04 14.40
N ASP A 26 2.09 -11.21 14.04
CA ASP A 26 1.97 -9.85 14.57
C ASP A 26 0.49 -9.43 14.63
N HIS A 27 -0.20 -9.99 15.61
CA HIS A 27 -1.64 -9.84 15.75
C HIS A 27 -2.09 -8.40 15.98
N GLU A 28 -1.39 -7.66 16.86
CA GLU A 28 -1.71 -6.26 17.16
C GLU A 28 -1.56 -5.37 15.92
N HIS A 29 -0.49 -5.60 15.15
CA HIS A 29 -0.30 -4.92 13.87
C HIS A 29 -1.43 -5.21 12.88
N ASN A 30 -1.84 -6.47 12.75
CA ASN A 30 -2.92 -6.86 11.84
C ASN A 30 -4.24 -6.18 12.20
N LEU A 31 -4.56 -6.10 13.50
CA LEU A 31 -5.76 -5.39 13.98
C LEU A 31 -5.67 -3.89 13.64
N ALA A 32 -4.56 -3.23 13.97
CA ALA A 32 -4.36 -1.82 13.70
C ALA A 32 -4.39 -1.50 12.18
N ALA A 33 -3.78 -2.37 11.37
CA ALA A 33 -3.77 -2.23 9.92
C ALA A 33 -5.16 -2.40 9.31
N LEU A 34 -5.95 -3.35 9.78
CA LEU A 34 -7.34 -3.55 9.34
C LEU A 34 -8.26 -2.40 9.79
N GLU A 35 -8.12 -1.94 11.03
CA GLU A 35 -8.86 -0.78 11.52
C GLU A 35 -8.58 0.44 10.65
N HIS A 36 -7.32 0.71 10.37
CA HIS A 36 -6.91 1.80 9.49
C HIS A 36 -7.52 1.66 8.08
N ARG A 37 -7.45 0.47 7.45
CA ARG A 37 -8.04 0.23 6.13
C ARG A 37 -9.55 0.46 6.12
N LEU A 38 -10.25 0.03 7.15
CA LEU A 38 -11.70 0.29 7.27
C LEU A 38 -12.01 1.78 7.49
N GLN A 39 -11.15 2.53 8.20
CA GLN A 39 -11.28 3.99 8.31
C GLN A 39 -11.13 4.67 6.94
N LEU A 40 -10.15 4.25 6.12
CA LEU A 40 -9.95 4.73 4.75
C LEU A 40 -11.19 4.44 3.88
N ILE A 41 -11.67 3.21 3.89
CA ILE A 41 -12.83 2.77 3.11
C ILE A 41 -14.10 3.54 3.54
N LYS A 42 -14.28 3.76 4.84
CA LYS A 42 -15.38 4.58 5.36
C LYS A 42 -15.28 6.04 4.90
N HIS A 43 -14.08 6.61 4.88
CA HIS A 43 -13.84 7.97 4.38
C HIS A 43 -14.21 8.08 2.89
N TRP A 44 -13.83 7.11 2.07
CA TRP A 44 -14.21 7.05 0.66
C TRP A 44 -15.72 6.84 0.42
N GLY A 45 -16.44 6.31 1.41
CA GLY A 45 -17.87 6.05 1.32
C GLY A 45 -18.24 4.93 0.37
N ILE A 46 -17.39 3.89 0.24
CA ILE A 46 -17.72 2.69 -0.57
C ILE A 46 -19.02 2.09 -0.05
N GLN A 47 -19.99 1.93 -0.95
CA GLN A 47 -21.34 1.49 -0.58
C GLN A 47 -21.46 -0.03 -0.55
N PRO A 48 -22.23 -0.60 0.38
CA PRO A 48 -22.60 -2.02 0.32
C PRO A 48 -23.28 -2.36 -1.02
N GLY A 49 -22.96 -3.53 -1.56
CA GLY A 49 -23.43 -3.99 -2.87
C GLY A 49 -22.55 -3.56 -4.04
N SER A 50 -21.56 -2.70 -3.82
CA SER A 50 -20.67 -2.20 -4.88
C SER A 50 -19.78 -3.30 -5.47
N ARG A 51 -19.39 -3.07 -6.73
CA ARG A 51 -18.35 -3.82 -7.44
C ARG A 51 -17.06 -3.02 -7.43
N VAL A 52 -16.03 -3.55 -6.80
CA VAL A 52 -14.73 -2.91 -6.61
C VAL A 52 -13.67 -3.66 -7.40
N LEU A 53 -12.85 -2.94 -8.15
CA LEU A 53 -11.60 -3.42 -8.72
C LEU A 53 -10.45 -2.92 -7.85
N GLU A 54 -9.68 -3.81 -7.26
CA GLU A 54 -8.46 -3.49 -6.54
C GLU A 54 -7.24 -3.77 -7.41
N ILE A 55 -6.35 -2.80 -7.57
CA ILE A 55 -5.09 -2.90 -8.33
C ILE A 55 -3.90 -2.99 -7.36
N GLY A 56 -3.13 -4.09 -7.50
CA GLY A 56 -1.98 -4.35 -6.62
C GLY A 56 -2.41 -4.91 -5.27
N CYS A 57 -3.19 -5.98 -5.29
CA CYS A 57 -3.78 -6.56 -4.08
C CYS A 57 -2.79 -7.37 -3.20
N GLY A 58 -1.62 -7.73 -3.72
CA GLY A 58 -0.63 -8.51 -2.98
C GLY A 58 -1.20 -9.79 -2.38
N GLN A 59 -1.05 -9.94 -1.07
CA GLN A 59 -1.56 -11.09 -0.30
C GLN A 59 -3.04 -10.96 0.08
N GLY A 60 -3.67 -9.81 -0.20
CA GLY A 60 -5.10 -9.59 0.05
C GLY A 60 -5.42 -8.81 1.33
N ASP A 61 -4.45 -8.10 1.89
CA ASP A 61 -4.65 -7.34 3.13
C ASP A 61 -5.72 -6.24 3.02
N PHE A 62 -5.67 -5.47 1.94
CA PHE A 62 -6.68 -4.45 1.66
C PHE A 62 -7.97 -5.10 1.13
N THR A 63 -7.83 -6.18 0.34
CA THR A 63 -8.94 -6.96 -0.22
C THR A 63 -9.91 -7.46 0.83
N VAL A 64 -9.41 -7.93 1.99
CA VAL A 64 -10.24 -8.40 3.12
C VAL A 64 -11.12 -7.26 3.65
N ALA A 65 -10.56 -6.06 3.82
CA ALA A 65 -11.31 -4.89 4.29
C ALA A 65 -12.34 -4.42 3.24
N LEU A 66 -11.99 -4.45 1.95
CA LEU A 66 -12.91 -4.17 0.85
C LEU A 66 -14.05 -5.21 0.81
N GLY A 67 -13.71 -6.51 0.95
CA GLY A 67 -14.68 -7.59 1.00
C GLY A 67 -15.70 -7.44 2.13
N GLU A 68 -15.27 -6.92 3.29
CA GLU A 68 -16.20 -6.57 4.37
C GLU A 68 -17.09 -5.40 3.99
N ALA A 69 -16.49 -4.32 3.48
CA ALA A 69 -17.21 -3.08 3.18
C ALA A 69 -18.28 -3.24 2.09
N VAL A 70 -17.98 -4.00 1.03
CA VAL A 70 -18.97 -4.24 -0.05
C VAL A 70 -20.11 -5.16 0.38
N GLY A 71 -19.95 -5.89 1.48
CA GLY A 71 -21.00 -6.76 2.03
C GLY A 71 -21.36 -7.94 1.13
N PRO A 72 -22.35 -8.76 1.51
CA PRO A 72 -22.66 -10.04 0.84
C PRO A 72 -23.21 -9.89 -0.59
N GLN A 73 -23.71 -8.73 -0.97
CA GLN A 73 -24.23 -8.44 -2.32
C GLN A 73 -23.17 -7.79 -3.22
N GLY A 74 -22.05 -7.33 -2.66
CA GLY A 74 -20.96 -6.71 -3.41
C GLY A 74 -19.94 -7.73 -3.93
N ARG A 75 -18.98 -7.22 -4.70
CA ARG A 75 -17.88 -8.01 -5.28
C ARG A 75 -16.59 -7.22 -5.27
N VAL A 76 -15.48 -7.90 -4.99
CA VAL A 76 -14.12 -7.38 -5.14
C VAL A 76 -13.39 -8.26 -6.15
N VAL A 77 -12.89 -7.65 -7.22
CA VAL A 77 -11.94 -8.27 -8.13
C VAL A 77 -10.57 -7.69 -7.80
N ALA A 78 -9.64 -8.51 -7.37
CA ALA A 78 -8.34 -8.11 -6.86
C ALA A 78 -7.23 -8.59 -7.81
N VAL A 79 -6.58 -7.64 -8.50
CA VAL A 79 -5.64 -7.91 -9.58
C VAL A 79 -4.21 -7.60 -9.11
N ASP A 80 -3.29 -8.53 -9.39
CA ASP A 80 -1.87 -8.36 -9.11
C ASP A 80 -1.03 -9.21 -10.07
N PRO A 81 0.01 -8.64 -10.72
CA PRO A 81 0.83 -9.37 -11.68
C PRO A 81 1.88 -10.28 -11.03
N ALA A 82 2.16 -10.11 -9.73
CA ALA A 82 3.25 -10.79 -9.07
C ALA A 82 3.08 -12.31 -9.08
N PRO A 83 4.20 -13.07 -9.15
CA PRO A 83 4.18 -14.53 -9.07
C PRO A 83 3.55 -15.01 -7.77
N LEU A 84 2.82 -16.12 -7.84
CA LEU A 84 2.09 -16.67 -6.68
C LEU A 84 3.00 -17.21 -5.58
N ASP A 85 4.27 -17.49 -5.88
CA ASP A 85 5.30 -17.91 -4.93
C ASP A 85 6.02 -16.75 -4.22
N TRP A 86 5.58 -15.50 -4.45
CA TRP A 86 6.11 -14.33 -3.75
C TRP A 86 5.53 -14.19 -2.34
N GLY A 87 6.32 -13.51 -1.49
CA GLY A 87 5.91 -13.17 -0.13
C GLY A 87 6.21 -14.26 0.90
N THR A 88 5.86 -13.95 2.15
CA THR A 88 5.92 -14.88 3.28
C THR A 88 4.75 -14.54 4.22
N PRO A 89 3.70 -15.38 4.26
CA PRO A 89 3.46 -16.54 3.40
C PRO A 89 3.40 -16.17 1.92
N ASP A 90 3.54 -17.15 1.02
CA ASP A 90 3.40 -16.92 -0.42
C ASP A 90 1.98 -16.50 -0.80
N TYR A 91 1.84 -15.82 -1.96
CA TYR A 91 0.56 -15.27 -2.41
C TYR A 91 -0.48 -16.37 -2.64
N ALA A 92 -0.09 -17.54 -3.13
CA ALA A 92 -1.01 -18.64 -3.34
C ALA A 92 -1.65 -19.07 -2.00
N SER A 93 -0.82 -19.30 -0.99
CA SER A 93 -1.26 -19.70 0.35
C SER A 93 -2.09 -18.61 1.03
N ALA A 94 -1.63 -17.34 0.95
CA ALA A 94 -2.34 -16.22 1.57
C ALA A 94 -3.72 -16.01 0.95
N ARG A 95 -3.82 -15.97 -0.38
CA ARG A 95 -5.08 -15.78 -1.11
C ARG A 95 -6.03 -16.97 -0.92
N ALA A 96 -5.52 -18.21 -0.86
CA ALA A 96 -6.33 -19.38 -0.56
C ALA A 96 -6.96 -19.28 0.85
N HIS A 97 -6.21 -18.78 1.83
CA HIS A 97 -6.72 -18.53 3.17
C HIS A 97 -7.84 -17.47 3.18
N VAL A 98 -7.66 -16.35 2.48
CA VAL A 98 -8.69 -15.31 2.32
C VAL A 98 -9.95 -15.90 1.67
N LEU A 99 -9.80 -16.67 0.58
CA LEU A 99 -10.93 -17.26 -0.12
C LEU A 99 -11.71 -18.29 0.73
N ALA A 100 -11.04 -18.96 1.67
CA ALA A 100 -11.69 -19.88 2.62
C ALA A 100 -12.41 -19.14 3.76
N SER A 101 -12.23 -17.84 3.90
CA SER A 101 -12.83 -17.03 4.96
C SER A 101 -14.29 -16.62 4.65
N TYR A 102 -14.96 -16.00 5.62
CA TYR A 102 -16.34 -15.54 5.45
C TYR A 102 -16.50 -14.39 4.43
N VAL A 103 -15.44 -13.66 4.12
CA VAL A 103 -15.44 -12.64 3.05
C VAL A 103 -15.11 -13.24 1.69
N GLY A 104 -14.51 -14.43 1.66
CA GLY A 104 -14.05 -15.11 0.43
C GLY A 104 -15.10 -15.21 -0.68
N PRO A 105 -16.38 -15.52 -0.41
CA PRO A 105 -17.42 -15.58 -1.43
C PRO A 105 -17.64 -14.28 -2.23
N ARG A 106 -17.11 -13.14 -1.75
CA ARG A 106 -17.22 -11.82 -2.37
C ARG A 106 -15.99 -11.45 -3.20
N ILE A 107 -14.92 -12.25 -3.14
CA ILE A 107 -13.58 -11.93 -3.63
C ILE A 107 -13.19 -12.85 -4.79
N GLU A 108 -12.61 -12.26 -5.82
CA GLU A 108 -11.98 -12.94 -6.95
C GLU A 108 -10.54 -12.42 -7.07
N PHE A 109 -9.53 -13.29 -6.90
CA PHE A 109 -8.14 -12.94 -7.16
C PHE A 109 -7.77 -13.27 -8.60
N VAL A 110 -7.16 -12.32 -9.30
CA VAL A 110 -6.71 -12.47 -10.69
C VAL A 110 -5.22 -12.17 -10.78
N GLN A 111 -4.43 -13.14 -11.24
CA GLN A 111 -3.03 -12.90 -11.58
C GLN A 111 -2.93 -12.42 -13.02
N ALA A 112 -2.77 -11.12 -13.21
CA ALA A 112 -2.68 -10.50 -14.53
C ALA A 112 -1.93 -9.16 -14.44
N ASP A 113 -1.36 -8.72 -15.58
CA ASP A 113 -0.96 -7.34 -15.74
C ASP A 113 -2.20 -6.43 -15.64
N PRO A 114 -2.19 -5.38 -14.80
CA PRO A 114 -3.37 -4.54 -14.61
C PRO A 114 -3.79 -3.76 -15.87
N ILE A 115 -2.86 -3.37 -16.74
CA ILE A 115 -3.17 -2.66 -17.98
C ILE A 115 -3.88 -3.62 -18.95
N ASP A 116 -3.33 -4.82 -19.13
CA ASP A 116 -3.93 -5.85 -19.99
C ASP A 116 -5.30 -6.28 -19.44
N PHE A 117 -5.43 -6.41 -18.13
CA PHE A 117 -6.71 -6.72 -17.49
C PHE A 117 -7.75 -5.64 -17.75
N LEU A 118 -7.41 -4.36 -17.56
CA LEU A 118 -8.31 -3.23 -17.81
C LEU A 118 -8.68 -3.11 -19.30
N ALA A 119 -7.74 -3.35 -20.21
CA ALA A 119 -7.96 -3.29 -21.65
C ALA A 119 -8.78 -4.47 -22.21
N SER A 120 -8.93 -5.56 -21.43
CA SER A 120 -9.64 -6.76 -21.90
C SER A 120 -11.13 -6.49 -22.15
N PRO A 121 -11.70 -6.94 -23.28
CA PRO A 121 -13.14 -6.81 -23.55
C PRO A 121 -14.03 -7.43 -22.46
N THR A 122 -13.58 -8.52 -21.85
CA THR A 122 -14.30 -9.17 -20.74
C THR A 122 -14.32 -8.33 -19.47
N THR A 123 -13.41 -7.35 -19.34
CA THR A 123 -13.32 -6.44 -18.20
C THR A 123 -14.01 -5.11 -18.49
N THR A 124 -13.90 -4.57 -19.72
CA THR A 124 -14.57 -3.34 -20.13
C THR A 124 -16.09 -3.46 -20.10
N ASP A 125 -16.63 -4.67 -20.30
CA ASP A 125 -18.06 -4.96 -20.14
C ASP A 125 -18.49 -5.16 -18.66
N LYS A 126 -17.55 -5.31 -17.73
CA LYS A 126 -17.84 -5.36 -16.30
C LYS A 126 -17.95 -3.93 -15.76
N ASP A 127 -19.11 -3.60 -15.24
CA ASP A 127 -19.31 -2.33 -14.54
C ASP A 127 -18.65 -2.39 -13.15
N PHE A 128 -17.60 -1.62 -12.93
CA PHE A 128 -17.05 -1.35 -11.59
C PHE A 128 -17.58 0.00 -11.11
N ASP A 129 -17.96 0.06 -9.83
CA ASP A 129 -18.33 1.32 -9.17
C ASP A 129 -17.08 2.06 -8.72
N TYR A 130 -16.05 1.32 -8.28
CA TYR A 130 -14.79 1.85 -7.79
C TYR A 130 -13.59 1.08 -8.32
N ILE A 131 -12.49 1.81 -8.59
CA ILE A 131 -11.15 1.27 -8.78
C ILE A 131 -10.30 1.76 -7.61
N VAL A 132 -9.69 0.85 -6.87
CA VAL A 132 -8.95 1.13 -5.64
C VAL A 132 -7.47 0.80 -5.83
N PHE A 133 -6.62 1.75 -5.46
CA PHE A 133 -5.18 1.57 -5.27
C PHE A 133 -4.88 1.73 -3.78
N GLY A 134 -4.74 0.60 -3.09
CA GLY A 134 -4.55 0.55 -1.64
C GLY A 134 -3.09 0.38 -1.26
N TYR A 135 -2.29 1.46 -1.16
CA TYR A 135 -0.84 1.41 -0.93
C TYR A 135 -0.10 0.58 -1.99
N SER A 136 -0.51 0.69 -3.25
CA SER A 136 0.05 -0.11 -4.34
C SER A 136 0.79 0.71 -5.40
N VAL A 137 0.63 2.04 -5.40
CA VAL A 137 1.22 2.90 -6.44
C VAL A 137 2.75 2.88 -6.39
N TRP A 138 3.35 2.81 -5.22
CA TRP A 138 4.80 2.79 -5.06
C TRP A 138 5.47 1.50 -5.51
N PHE A 139 4.70 0.42 -5.69
CA PHE A 139 5.21 -0.86 -6.20
C PHE A 139 5.38 -0.88 -7.73
N PHE A 140 4.83 0.08 -8.45
CA PHE A 140 4.99 0.16 -9.89
C PHE A 140 6.43 0.53 -10.26
N SER A 141 7.03 -0.25 -11.15
CA SER A 141 8.44 -0.06 -11.54
C SER A 141 8.66 1.14 -12.47
N ASP A 142 7.61 1.59 -13.14
CA ASP A 142 7.66 2.71 -14.08
C ASP A 142 6.64 3.79 -13.68
N PRO A 143 7.07 5.07 -13.59
CA PRO A 143 6.19 6.17 -13.21
C PRO A 143 5.06 6.43 -14.22
N THR A 144 5.07 5.83 -15.40
CA THR A 144 4.01 5.96 -16.41
C THR A 144 2.91 4.94 -16.27
N PHE A 145 3.11 3.85 -15.52
CA PHE A 145 2.12 2.78 -15.35
C PHE A 145 0.81 3.29 -14.78
N LEU A 146 0.86 4.16 -13.77
CA LEU A 146 -0.36 4.74 -13.20
C LEU A 146 -1.19 5.46 -14.27
N THR A 147 -0.57 6.35 -15.07
CA THR A 147 -1.26 7.06 -16.14
C THR A 147 -1.84 6.11 -17.18
N SER A 148 -1.10 5.05 -17.54
CA SER A 148 -1.56 4.04 -18.51
C SER A 148 -2.77 3.26 -17.98
N MET A 149 -2.73 2.77 -16.74
CA MET A 149 -3.87 2.10 -16.10
C MET A 149 -5.10 3.01 -16.01
N LEU A 150 -4.91 4.26 -15.61
CA LEU A 150 -6.01 5.22 -15.48
C LEU A 150 -6.62 5.59 -16.84
N LYS A 151 -5.82 5.64 -17.92
CA LYS A 151 -6.34 5.79 -19.29
C LYS A 151 -7.18 4.59 -19.75
N GLU A 152 -6.75 3.37 -19.42
CA GLU A 152 -7.57 2.17 -19.71
C GLU A 152 -8.85 2.17 -18.87
N ALA A 153 -8.76 2.50 -17.58
CA ALA A 153 -9.92 2.62 -16.70
C ALA A 153 -10.95 3.64 -17.20
N HIS A 154 -10.51 4.74 -17.81
CA HIS A 154 -11.39 5.78 -18.36
C HIS A 154 -12.23 5.30 -19.55
N LYS A 155 -11.82 4.22 -20.23
CA LYS A 155 -12.57 3.63 -21.38
C LYS A 155 -13.74 2.75 -20.93
N HIS A 156 -13.84 2.44 -19.65
CA HIS A 156 -14.93 1.61 -19.14
C HIS A 156 -16.28 2.29 -19.29
N ARG A 157 -17.30 1.51 -19.65
CA ARG A 157 -18.64 1.97 -20.01
C ARG A 157 -19.32 2.85 -18.94
N ARG A 158 -19.12 2.49 -17.67
CA ARG A 158 -19.46 3.34 -16.54
C ARG A 158 -18.14 3.85 -15.98
N SER A 159 -17.95 5.16 -16.01
CA SER A 159 -16.77 5.77 -15.42
C SER A 159 -16.77 5.49 -13.92
N PRO A 160 -15.91 4.56 -13.44
CA PRO A 160 -15.83 4.27 -12.01
C PRO A 160 -15.27 5.49 -11.25
N THR A 161 -15.47 5.55 -9.96
CA THR A 161 -14.68 6.45 -9.10
C THR A 161 -13.32 5.81 -8.80
N VAL A 162 -12.23 6.52 -9.00
CA VAL A 162 -10.88 6.07 -8.63
C VAL A 162 -10.56 6.54 -7.22
N LEU A 163 -10.14 5.60 -6.37
CA LEU A 163 -9.81 5.80 -4.95
C LEU A 163 -8.36 5.40 -4.74
N ILE A 164 -7.53 6.32 -4.27
CA ILE A 164 -6.11 6.08 -4.05
C ILE A 164 -5.76 6.40 -2.61
N VAL A 165 -5.08 5.49 -1.93
CA VAL A 165 -4.35 5.77 -0.71
C VAL A 165 -2.89 5.40 -0.91
N GLU A 166 -2.00 6.31 -0.51
CA GLU A 166 -0.56 6.10 -0.53
C GLU A 166 0.11 6.88 0.60
N CYS A 167 1.34 6.56 0.92
CA CYS A 167 2.13 7.35 1.86
C CYS A 167 2.31 8.78 1.34
N SER A 168 2.05 9.76 2.20
CA SER A 168 1.92 11.16 1.81
C SER A 168 3.23 11.89 1.55
N LEU A 169 4.39 11.29 1.89
CA LEU A 169 5.69 11.96 1.96
C LEU A 169 5.66 13.23 2.86
N SER A 170 4.77 13.22 3.85
CA SER A 170 4.67 14.25 4.87
C SER A 170 4.55 13.63 6.27
N VAL A 171 4.84 14.42 7.29
CA VAL A 171 4.86 13.96 8.68
C VAL A 171 4.14 14.99 9.56
N SER A 172 3.34 14.51 10.49
CA SER A 172 2.65 15.33 11.50
C SER A 172 3.36 15.32 12.87
N ASN A 173 4.33 14.41 13.05
CA ASN A 173 5.14 14.36 14.27
C ASN A 173 6.55 13.78 14.02
N ILE A 174 7.45 14.00 14.98
CA ILE A 174 8.87 13.63 14.85
C ILE A 174 9.09 12.12 14.74
N ALA A 175 8.21 11.29 15.33
CA ALA A 175 8.35 9.84 15.28
C ALA A 175 8.11 9.24 13.87
N GLN A 176 7.57 10.02 12.95
CA GLN A 176 7.33 9.64 11.55
C GLN A 176 8.53 9.97 10.64
N VAL A 177 9.42 10.88 11.07
CA VAL A 177 10.56 11.36 10.26
C VAL A 177 11.48 10.22 9.81
N PRO A 178 11.85 9.23 10.65
CA PRO A 178 12.68 8.11 10.19
C PRO A 178 12.04 7.32 9.06
N HIS A 179 10.71 7.10 9.09
CA HIS A 179 9.99 6.41 8.03
C HIS A 179 10.03 7.19 6.71
N LEU A 180 9.73 8.49 6.72
CA LEU A 180 9.83 9.35 5.54
C LEU A 180 11.23 9.27 4.91
N LEU A 181 12.28 9.40 5.72
CA LEU A 181 13.65 9.36 5.25
C LEU A 181 14.06 7.97 4.74
N ALA A 182 13.60 6.90 5.38
CA ALA A 182 13.85 5.53 4.91
C ALA A 182 13.20 5.27 3.55
N ALA A 183 11.94 5.70 3.37
CA ALA A 183 11.22 5.56 2.11
C ALA A 183 11.91 6.34 0.97
N LEU A 184 12.30 7.59 1.22
CA LEU A 184 13.04 8.39 0.24
C LEU A 184 14.41 7.81 -0.08
N THR A 185 15.10 7.23 0.90
CA THR A 185 16.40 6.57 0.73
C THR A 185 16.27 5.32 -0.13
N ASP A 186 15.25 4.47 0.13
CA ASP A 186 15.02 3.27 -0.67
C ASP A 186 14.60 3.62 -2.10
N ASN A 187 13.74 4.65 -2.28
CA ASN A 187 13.36 5.17 -3.59
C ASN A 187 14.56 5.70 -4.39
N ALA A 188 15.46 6.46 -3.75
CA ALA A 188 16.66 6.96 -4.38
C ALA A 188 17.60 5.81 -4.79
N LEU A 189 17.77 4.80 -3.93
CA LEU A 189 18.57 3.63 -4.24
C LEU A 189 17.94 2.80 -5.36
N GLU A 190 16.62 2.67 -5.38
CA GLU A 190 15.87 1.92 -6.40
C GLU A 190 16.04 2.53 -7.78
N SER A 191 16.18 3.86 -7.89
CA SER A 191 16.42 4.57 -9.17
C SER A 191 17.69 4.12 -9.90
N PHE A 192 18.59 3.42 -9.22
CA PHE A 192 19.82 2.86 -9.78
C PHE A 192 19.80 1.33 -9.90
N ARG A 193 18.67 0.69 -9.61
CA ARG A 193 18.51 -0.75 -9.76
C ARG A 193 17.82 -1.09 -11.08
N GLY A 194 18.01 -2.33 -11.53
CA GLY A 194 17.34 -2.84 -12.71
C GLY A 194 15.86 -3.20 -12.46
N GLU A 195 15.17 -3.51 -13.53
CA GLU A 195 13.75 -3.88 -13.51
C GLU A 195 13.45 -5.14 -12.68
N ASP A 196 14.45 -6.00 -12.47
CA ASP A 196 14.34 -7.22 -11.66
C ASP A 196 14.27 -6.97 -10.15
N SER A 197 14.29 -5.71 -9.71
CA SER A 197 14.21 -5.39 -8.29
C SER A 197 12.91 -5.92 -7.67
N ARG A 198 13.06 -6.53 -6.48
CA ARG A 198 11.97 -7.07 -5.68
C ARG A 198 11.71 -6.23 -4.43
N ARG A 199 11.99 -4.94 -4.51
CA ARG A 199 11.76 -4.00 -3.39
C ARG A 199 10.31 -3.55 -3.39
N ASN A 200 9.81 -3.21 -2.20
CA ASN A 200 8.45 -2.71 -2.04
C ASN A 200 8.30 -1.28 -2.61
N ILE A 201 9.29 -0.43 -2.36
CA ILE A 201 9.32 0.91 -2.92
C ILE A 201 10.11 0.84 -4.22
N ARG A 202 9.42 0.94 -5.36
CA ARG A 202 10.02 0.92 -6.69
C ARG A 202 10.01 2.29 -7.35
N CYS A 203 8.92 3.04 -7.19
CA CYS A 203 8.80 4.41 -7.65
C CYS A 203 7.86 5.18 -6.72
N ALA A 204 8.42 5.85 -5.72
CA ALA A 204 7.64 6.62 -4.75
C ALA A 204 7.16 7.93 -5.36
N LEU A 205 5.97 7.91 -5.94
CA LEU A 205 5.29 9.11 -6.42
C LEU A 205 4.72 9.90 -5.24
N SER A 206 4.93 11.21 -5.24
CA SER A 206 4.28 12.10 -4.28
C SER A 206 2.77 12.26 -4.60
N PRO A 207 1.93 12.68 -3.63
CA PRO A 207 0.53 13.01 -3.86
C PRO A 207 0.31 13.93 -5.06
N ARG A 208 1.15 14.95 -5.20
CA ARG A 208 1.10 15.88 -6.33
C ARG A 208 1.37 15.16 -7.66
N GLN A 209 2.41 14.32 -7.73
CA GLN A 209 2.73 13.57 -8.95
C GLN A 209 1.61 12.56 -9.30
N ILE A 210 0.99 11.92 -8.30
CA ILE A 210 -0.15 11.03 -8.52
C ILE A 210 -1.32 11.82 -9.11
N SER A 211 -1.64 13.00 -8.53
CA SER A 211 -2.71 13.88 -9.02
C SER A 211 -2.46 14.39 -10.44
N GLU A 212 -1.22 14.79 -10.76
CA GLU A 212 -0.82 15.20 -12.12
C GLU A 212 -1.02 14.06 -13.12
N LYS A 213 -0.58 12.82 -12.76
CA LYS A 213 -0.76 11.63 -13.61
C LYS A 213 -2.23 11.24 -13.80
N ALA A 214 -3.06 11.42 -12.79
CA ALA A 214 -4.49 11.21 -12.89
C ALA A 214 -5.13 12.24 -13.83
N ALA A 215 -4.76 13.52 -13.71
CA ALA A 215 -5.21 14.57 -14.61
C ALA A 215 -4.79 14.33 -16.07
N ASP A 216 -3.55 13.87 -16.33
CA ASP A 216 -3.06 13.49 -17.65
C ASP A 216 -3.83 12.31 -18.27
N ALA A 217 -4.49 11.53 -17.43
CA ALA A 217 -5.37 10.42 -17.83
C ALA A 217 -6.85 10.81 -17.94
N GLY A 218 -7.21 12.08 -17.69
CA GLY A 218 -8.57 12.59 -17.80
C GLY A 218 -9.40 12.56 -16.50
N TRP A 219 -8.75 12.26 -15.37
CA TRP A 219 -9.42 12.19 -14.05
C TRP A 219 -9.31 13.51 -13.31
N THR A 220 -10.37 13.86 -12.59
CA THR A 220 -10.43 15.09 -11.78
C THR A 220 -10.39 14.75 -10.30
N LEU A 221 -9.44 15.32 -9.56
CA LEU A 221 -9.41 15.23 -8.10
C LEU A 221 -10.64 15.90 -7.51
N ARG A 222 -11.43 15.16 -6.73
CA ARG A 222 -12.65 15.64 -6.08
C ARG A 222 -12.49 15.90 -4.61
N ASP A 223 -11.73 15.03 -3.97
CA ASP A 223 -11.48 15.12 -2.53
C ASP A 223 -10.11 14.54 -2.21
N GLU A 224 -9.42 15.14 -1.25
CA GLU A 224 -8.20 14.60 -0.67
C GLU A 224 -8.10 14.94 0.81
N THR A 225 -7.48 14.05 1.56
CA THR A 225 -7.21 14.27 2.98
C THR A 225 -5.93 13.54 3.40
N PHE A 226 -5.42 13.90 4.58
CA PHE A 226 -4.29 13.24 5.21
C PHE A 226 -4.79 12.56 6.49
N ILE A 227 -4.48 11.28 6.62
CA ILE A 227 -4.86 10.46 7.77
C ILE A 227 -3.60 9.93 8.45
N THR A 228 -3.45 10.23 9.73
CA THR A 228 -2.35 9.68 10.53
C THR A 228 -2.65 8.22 10.88
N PRO A 229 -1.77 7.27 10.47
CA PRO A 229 -1.95 5.87 10.79
C PRO A 229 -1.91 5.58 12.29
N LEU A 230 -2.55 4.49 12.69
CA LEU A 230 -2.59 4.07 14.10
C LEU A 230 -1.19 3.72 14.62
N PRO A 231 -0.92 3.93 15.90
CA PRO A 231 0.39 3.70 16.51
C PRO A 231 0.98 2.32 16.32
N ASP A 232 0.13 1.29 16.25
CA ASP A 232 0.55 -0.12 16.20
C ASP A 232 0.77 -0.63 14.77
N GLN A 233 0.61 0.23 13.77
CA GLN A 233 1.06 -0.06 12.42
C GLN A 233 2.59 0.02 12.33
N ILE A 234 3.22 -1.05 11.83
CA ILE A 234 4.67 -1.24 11.92
C ILE A 234 5.40 -1.25 10.57
N GLU A 235 4.71 -0.98 9.47
CA GLU A 235 5.33 -0.96 8.13
C GLU A 235 6.52 0.00 8.11
N GLY A 236 6.35 1.23 8.58
CA GLY A 236 7.43 2.21 8.68
C GLY A 236 8.59 1.76 9.56
N ARG A 237 8.32 1.04 10.67
CA ARG A 237 9.38 0.45 11.51
C ARG A 237 10.17 -0.61 10.74
N ARG A 238 9.51 -1.40 9.88
CA ARG A 238 10.18 -2.42 9.06
C ARG A 238 11.11 -1.76 8.05
N GLU A 239 10.67 -0.70 7.38
CA GLU A 239 11.47 0.06 6.42
C GLU A 239 12.66 0.75 7.09
N VAL A 240 12.43 1.45 8.20
CA VAL A 240 13.51 2.07 8.99
C VAL A 240 14.50 1.01 9.47
N ARG A 241 14.03 -0.13 9.97
CA ARG A 241 14.90 -1.24 10.38
C ARG A 241 15.77 -1.72 9.23
N MET A 242 15.21 -1.87 8.03
CA MET A 242 15.99 -2.29 6.86
C MET A 242 17.08 -1.29 6.53
N ALA A 243 16.77 0.00 6.55
CA ALA A 243 17.71 1.07 6.22
C ALA A 243 18.82 1.27 7.27
N THR A 244 18.51 1.00 8.56
CA THR A 244 19.42 1.30 9.69
C THR A 244 20.21 0.10 10.21
N GLN A 245 19.87 -1.13 9.81
CA GLN A 245 20.56 -2.31 10.29
C GLN A 245 22.02 -2.36 9.80
N THR A 246 22.91 -2.69 10.71
CA THR A 246 24.32 -2.95 10.41
C THR A 246 24.46 -4.14 9.45
N PRO A 247 25.61 -4.30 8.75
CA PRO A 247 25.87 -5.45 7.88
C PRO A 247 25.69 -6.81 8.57
N ALA A 248 25.84 -6.86 9.90
CA ALA A 248 25.62 -8.07 10.71
C ALA A 248 24.13 -8.42 10.87
N GLN A 249 23.24 -7.42 10.83
CA GLN A 249 21.81 -7.56 11.11
C GLN A 249 20.94 -7.57 9.83
N SER A 250 21.34 -6.84 8.78
CA SER A 250 20.71 -6.86 7.46
C SER A 250 21.73 -6.91 6.34
N LYS A 251 22.29 -8.09 6.16
CA LYS A 251 23.27 -8.32 5.08
C LYS A 251 22.74 -7.93 3.70
N ARG A 252 21.42 -8.03 3.50
CA ARG A 252 20.81 -7.83 2.18
C ARG A 252 20.74 -6.35 1.79
N PHE A 253 20.18 -5.46 2.64
CA PHE A 253 20.05 -4.04 2.30
C PHE A 253 21.43 -3.40 2.11
N ARG A 254 22.36 -3.61 3.06
CA ARG A 254 23.71 -3.04 2.99
C ARG A 254 24.52 -3.58 1.82
N ALA A 255 24.44 -4.87 1.55
CA ALA A 255 25.13 -5.47 0.38
C ALA A 255 24.57 -4.93 -0.94
N ASP A 256 23.26 -4.75 -1.04
CA ASP A 256 22.62 -4.13 -2.21
C ASP A 256 23.05 -2.67 -2.37
N LEU A 257 23.10 -1.91 -1.28
CA LEU A 257 23.59 -0.53 -1.28
C LEU A 257 25.05 -0.48 -1.75
N ASP A 258 25.95 -1.24 -1.13
CA ASP A 258 27.38 -1.24 -1.44
C ASP A 258 27.64 -1.70 -2.89
N LYS A 259 26.90 -2.71 -3.36
CA LYS A 259 26.96 -3.18 -4.75
C LYS A 259 26.52 -2.08 -5.73
N THR A 260 25.42 -1.41 -5.43
CA THR A 260 24.89 -0.32 -6.28
C THR A 260 25.83 0.86 -6.30
N VAL A 261 26.29 1.32 -5.12
CA VAL A 261 27.21 2.45 -4.98
C VAL A 261 28.54 2.19 -5.70
N GLY A 262 29.05 0.95 -5.66
CA GLY A 262 30.27 0.59 -6.36
C GLY A 262 30.25 0.77 -7.89
N GLN A 263 29.06 0.94 -8.47
CA GLN A 263 28.87 1.17 -9.91
C GLN A 263 28.56 2.64 -10.26
N LEU A 264 28.42 3.52 -9.25
CA LEU A 264 27.99 4.91 -9.41
C LEU A 264 29.15 5.90 -9.29
N PRO A 265 28.98 7.11 -9.85
CA PRO A 265 29.92 8.20 -9.60
C PRO A 265 30.10 8.45 -8.09
N PRO A 266 31.33 8.77 -7.62
CA PRO A 266 31.61 8.91 -6.18
C PRO A 266 30.67 9.86 -5.43
N LYS A 267 30.26 10.98 -6.04
CA LYS A 267 29.31 11.93 -5.44
C LYS A 267 27.93 11.34 -5.21
N VAL A 268 27.46 10.50 -6.13
CA VAL A 268 26.16 9.82 -6.01
C VAL A 268 26.23 8.76 -4.90
N GLY A 269 27.31 7.99 -4.86
CA GLY A 269 27.54 7.03 -3.76
C GLY A 269 27.57 7.73 -2.40
N THR A 270 28.31 8.85 -2.28
CA THR A 270 28.34 9.65 -1.05
C THR A 270 26.93 10.13 -0.66
N MET A 271 26.13 10.60 -1.64
CA MET A 271 24.74 11.03 -1.39
C MET A 271 23.89 9.89 -0.79
N LEU A 272 23.94 8.68 -1.38
CA LEU A 272 23.17 7.53 -0.90
C LEU A 272 23.59 7.13 0.53
N TYR A 273 24.89 7.11 0.83
CA TYR A 273 25.35 6.86 2.21
C TYR A 273 24.88 7.95 3.17
N THR A 274 24.95 9.22 2.78
CA THR A 274 24.45 10.34 3.60
C THR A 274 22.97 10.20 3.89
N MET A 275 22.15 9.74 2.92
CA MET A 275 20.72 9.49 3.13
C MET A 275 20.50 8.39 4.18
N VAL A 276 21.25 7.29 4.11
CA VAL A 276 21.22 6.23 5.14
C VAL A 276 21.61 6.77 6.53
N ASP A 277 22.69 7.52 6.60
CA ASP A 277 23.15 8.14 7.88
C ASP A 277 22.10 9.12 8.43
N THR A 278 21.36 9.81 7.54
CA THR A 278 20.27 10.69 7.94
C THR A 278 19.11 9.91 8.56
N VAL A 279 18.78 8.72 8.04
CA VAL A 279 17.78 7.83 8.67
C VAL A 279 18.23 7.46 10.09
N VAL A 280 19.49 7.04 10.25
CA VAL A 280 20.06 6.68 11.57
C VAL A 280 19.98 7.86 12.53
N THR A 281 20.47 9.02 12.11
CA THR A 281 20.46 10.24 12.95
C THR A 281 19.04 10.67 13.32
N SER A 282 18.09 10.55 12.41
CA SER A 282 16.69 10.86 12.70
C SER A 282 16.08 9.90 13.73
N LEU A 283 16.44 8.62 13.65
CA LEU A 283 15.99 7.60 14.60
C LEU A 283 16.51 7.87 16.03
N GLU A 284 17.74 8.36 16.16
CA GLU A 284 18.32 8.76 17.45
C GLU A 284 17.57 9.92 18.12
N ARG A 285 16.80 10.70 17.35
CA ARG A 285 15.97 11.80 17.86
C ARG A 285 14.58 11.36 18.32
N VAL A 286 14.17 10.13 18.02
CA VAL A 286 12.88 9.58 18.43
C VAL A 286 13.04 8.97 19.82
N GLU A 287 12.36 9.53 20.82
CA GLU A 287 12.30 8.95 22.16
C GLU A 287 11.68 7.54 22.09
N GLY A 288 12.37 6.52 22.58
CA GLY A 288 12.01 5.12 22.42
C GLY A 288 12.52 4.47 21.12
N GLY A 289 13.22 5.22 20.25
CA GLY A 289 13.92 4.72 19.07
C GLY A 289 13.00 4.01 18.08
N LEU A 290 13.47 2.90 17.53
CA LEU A 290 12.73 2.13 16.50
C LEU A 290 11.35 1.67 16.99
N ALA A 291 11.19 1.29 18.25
CA ALA A 291 9.90 0.84 18.80
C ALA A 291 8.84 1.96 18.80
N ALA A 292 9.27 3.21 18.94
CA ALA A 292 8.41 4.38 18.93
C ALA A 292 8.22 5.01 17.54
N THR A 293 8.94 4.52 16.51
CA THR A 293 8.78 4.99 15.13
C THR A 293 7.36 4.75 14.65
N ARG A 294 6.80 5.72 13.92
CA ARG A 294 5.43 5.71 13.37
C ARG A 294 5.46 5.72 11.85
N ASN A 295 4.42 5.18 11.25
CA ASN A 295 4.20 5.37 9.81
C ASN A 295 3.98 6.87 9.52
N MET A 296 4.53 7.38 8.41
CA MET A 296 4.18 8.71 7.93
C MET A 296 2.67 8.79 7.61
N ASP A 297 2.14 10.00 7.47
CA ASP A 297 0.72 10.18 7.17
C ASP A 297 0.35 9.52 5.84
N ALA A 298 -0.86 9.01 5.76
CA ALA A 298 -1.47 8.51 4.53
C ALA A 298 -2.14 9.66 3.79
N TRP A 299 -1.89 9.80 2.51
CA TRP A 299 -2.67 10.64 1.61
C TRP A 299 -3.78 9.81 0.99
N VAL A 300 -4.99 10.29 1.07
CA VAL A 300 -6.22 9.61 0.67
C VAL A 300 -6.93 10.49 -0.32
N ALA A 301 -7.21 9.99 -1.52
CA ALA A 301 -7.77 10.78 -2.59
C ALA A 301 -8.90 10.07 -3.33
N ARG A 302 -9.79 10.87 -3.88
CA ARG A 302 -10.89 10.46 -4.76
C ARG A 302 -10.83 11.23 -6.06
N PHE A 303 -10.95 10.51 -7.17
CA PHE A 303 -11.01 11.07 -8.51
C PHE A 303 -12.26 10.58 -9.24
N ASP A 304 -12.90 11.47 -9.99
CA ASP A 304 -13.98 11.16 -10.91
C ASP A 304 -13.55 11.51 -12.35
N ALA A 305 -14.13 10.83 -13.34
CA ALA A 305 -13.87 11.07 -14.77
C ALA A 305 -14.49 12.38 -15.28
#